data_108c1ecd8cea5940980b0f5d339e177c
#
_entry.id   108c1ecd8cea5940980b0f5d339e177c
#
_cell.length_a   1.000
_cell.length_b   1.000
_cell.length_c   1.000
_cell.angle_alpha   90.00
_cell.angle_beta   90.00
_cell.angle_gamma   90.00
#
_symmetry.space_group_name_H-M   'P 1'
#
loop_
_entity.id
_entity.type
_entity.pdbx_description
1 polymer ?
#
loop_
_entity_poly.entity_id
_entity_poly.type
_entity_poly.pdbx_seq_one_letter_code
_entity_poly.pdbx_strand_id
1 'polypeptide(L)'
;MIFPKQLKKGDTIGIIAPSSPYKPESKDSLNFEIDKIKRTIESFGYKVKMGDTCYLSYKGYLAGDDNTRVKDIETMFKDKEVDGILCLRGGYGTPRILDKINYDIIKANPKVFIGYSDITALHIAFNQYCNLVTYHGIMASTSPNWHDFTYNSFKNMINMKDNLAIENPMGEELYTIVEGVTKGKIIGGNLSLIASTMGTKYEIDTKDKILFIEEVGEQIYRIDRMLTQLELGDKFEDCKGIIFGDFEDCKKEKADDYELYDLLSDRVKKYNKPCIYNLQSGHCNPMISIPLGVNCKLDATNKNIYFSR
;
A
#
# COMPACT_ATOMS: atom_id res chain seq x y z
N MET A 1 -11.29 3.57 -13.75
CA MET A 1 -11.04 3.95 -12.32
C MET A 1 -11.35 5.43 -12.14
N ILE A 2 -11.82 5.79 -10.95
CA ILE A 2 -12.06 7.18 -10.55
C ILE A 2 -10.75 7.71 -9.95
N PHE A 3 -10.20 8.76 -10.56
CA PHE A 3 -9.08 9.48 -9.99
C PHE A 3 -9.61 10.52 -9.03
N PRO A 4 -9.17 10.51 -7.76
CA PRO A 4 -9.54 11.55 -6.82
C PRO A 4 -8.96 12.90 -7.26
N LYS A 5 -9.52 14.00 -6.72
CA LYS A 5 -8.95 15.34 -6.90
C LYS A 5 -7.51 15.35 -6.36
N GLN A 6 -6.59 15.94 -7.11
CA GLN A 6 -5.20 16.10 -6.70
C GLN A 6 -5.10 16.99 -5.45
N LEU A 7 -4.18 16.63 -4.56
CA LEU A 7 -3.88 17.46 -3.39
C LEU A 7 -2.91 18.59 -3.74
N LYS A 8 -3.16 19.77 -3.19
CA LYS A 8 -2.32 20.94 -3.32
C LYS A 8 -2.07 21.59 -1.94
N LYS A 9 -1.07 22.45 -1.86
CA LYS A 9 -0.82 23.21 -0.63
C LYS A 9 -2.08 24.00 -0.21
N GLY A 10 -2.39 23.96 1.08
CA GLY A 10 -3.60 24.53 1.67
C GLY A 10 -4.78 23.58 1.78
N ASP A 11 -4.77 22.43 1.07
CA ASP A 11 -5.79 21.39 1.21
C ASP A 11 -5.68 20.71 2.59
N THR A 12 -6.76 20.09 3.03
CA THR A 12 -6.84 19.41 4.33
C THR A 12 -6.65 17.90 4.18
N ILE A 13 -5.70 17.35 4.92
CA ILE A 13 -5.48 15.91 5.06
C ILE A 13 -6.15 15.42 6.34
N GLY A 14 -7.10 14.48 6.20
CA GLY A 14 -7.64 13.71 7.32
C GLY A 14 -6.67 12.59 7.70
N ILE A 15 -6.32 12.47 8.97
CA ILE A 15 -5.48 11.37 9.47
C ILE A 15 -6.36 10.42 10.28
N ILE A 16 -6.32 9.12 9.94
CA ILE A 16 -7.08 8.05 10.62
C ILE A 16 -6.17 6.87 10.96
N ALA A 17 -6.53 6.10 11.97
CA ALA A 17 -5.87 4.84 12.31
C ALA A 17 -6.83 3.65 12.12
N PRO A 18 -6.99 3.12 10.88
CA PRO A 18 -7.93 2.03 10.63
C PRO A 18 -7.44 0.66 11.10
N SER A 19 -6.20 0.57 11.56
CA SER A 19 -5.47 -0.65 11.93
C SER A 19 -5.11 -0.69 13.41
N SER A 20 -3.82 -0.81 13.69
CA SER A 20 -3.30 -0.82 15.07
C SER A 20 -3.19 0.58 15.68
N PRO A 21 -3.22 0.68 17.02
CA PRO A 21 -3.05 1.94 17.72
C PRO A 21 -1.62 2.49 17.53
N TYR A 22 -1.48 3.79 17.47
CA TYR A 22 -0.17 4.41 17.59
C TYR A 22 0.35 4.19 19.02
N LYS A 23 1.58 3.73 19.12
CA LYS A 23 2.29 3.58 20.40
C LYS A 23 3.52 4.47 20.35
N PRO A 24 3.64 5.45 21.25
CA PRO A 24 4.83 6.28 21.34
C PRO A 24 6.09 5.44 21.52
N GLU A 25 7.14 5.73 20.78
CA GLU A 25 8.45 5.08 20.94
C GLU A 25 9.23 5.67 22.12
N SER A 26 8.90 6.89 22.49
CA SER A 26 9.50 7.62 23.59
C SER A 26 8.65 7.55 24.86
N LYS A 27 9.17 8.11 25.98
CA LYS A 27 8.40 8.31 27.21
C LYS A 27 7.41 9.47 27.13
N ASP A 28 7.33 10.12 25.97
CA ASP A 28 6.40 11.22 25.73
C ASP A 28 4.96 10.73 25.71
N SER A 29 4.03 11.63 25.99
CA SER A 29 2.62 11.28 25.94
C SER A 29 2.17 11.04 24.49
N LEU A 30 1.15 10.18 24.32
CA LEU A 30 0.54 9.92 23.01
C LEU A 30 0.17 11.23 22.31
N ASN A 31 -0.43 12.17 23.02
CA ASN A 31 -0.85 13.45 22.42
C ASN A 31 0.33 14.27 21.91
N PHE A 32 1.46 14.27 22.63
CA PHE A 32 2.66 14.99 22.20
C PHE A 32 3.22 14.42 20.88
N GLU A 33 3.34 13.10 20.78
CA GLU A 33 3.80 12.44 19.55
C GLU A 33 2.82 12.65 18.38
N ILE A 34 1.52 12.55 18.60
CA ILE A 34 0.50 12.82 17.58
C ILE A 34 0.55 14.27 17.11
N ASP A 35 0.75 15.23 18.04
CA ASP A 35 0.94 16.64 17.70
C ASP A 35 2.21 16.88 16.89
N LYS A 36 3.29 16.15 17.16
CA LYS A 36 4.53 16.20 16.37
C LYS A 36 4.28 15.73 14.93
N ILE A 37 3.59 14.59 14.77
CA ILE A 37 3.19 14.07 13.45
C ILE A 37 2.34 15.10 12.70
N LYS A 38 1.32 15.65 13.36
CA LYS A 38 0.46 16.68 12.80
C LYS A 38 1.27 17.88 12.30
N ARG A 39 2.12 18.45 13.13
CA ARG A 39 2.96 19.62 12.76
C ARG A 39 3.89 19.28 11.59
N THR A 40 4.41 18.06 11.51
CA THR A 40 5.24 17.64 10.39
C THR A 40 4.45 17.67 9.08
N ILE A 41 3.23 17.14 9.04
CA ILE A 41 2.37 17.18 7.84
C ILE A 41 1.99 18.65 7.51
N GLU A 42 1.71 19.47 8.53
CA GLU A 42 1.43 20.90 8.35
C GLU A 42 2.64 21.66 7.77
N SER A 43 3.87 21.29 8.12
CA SER A 43 5.08 21.89 7.57
C SER A 43 5.25 21.67 6.05
N PHE A 44 4.63 20.62 5.50
CA PHE A 44 4.56 20.40 4.05
C PHE A 44 3.52 21.28 3.35
N GLY A 45 2.77 22.10 4.11
CA GLY A 45 1.81 23.07 3.59
C GLY A 45 0.38 22.58 3.53
N TYR A 46 0.04 21.48 4.20
CA TYR A 46 -1.32 20.97 4.35
C TYR A 46 -1.96 21.44 5.66
N LYS A 47 -3.29 21.45 5.72
CA LYS A 47 -4.04 21.48 6.97
C LYS A 47 -4.26 20.04 7.42
N VAL A 48 -4.41 19.82 8.73
CA VAL A 48 -4.59 18.47 9.27
C VAL A 48 -5.85 18.38 10.13
N LYS A 49 -6.68 17.38 9.83
CA LYS A 49 -7.83 16.98 10.64
C LYS A 49 -7.57 15.57 11.19
N MET A 50 -7.54 15.43 12.51
CA MET A 50 -7.31 14.15 13.17
C MET A 50 -8.62 13.41 13.38
N GLY A 51 -8.65 12.11 13.07
CA GLY A 51 -9.72 11.21 13.44
C GLY A 51 -9.60 10.71 14.88
N ASP A 52 -10.72 10.29 15.45
CA ASP A 52 -10.78 9.80 16.84
C ASP A 52 -9.86 8.59 17.05
N THR A 53 -9.77 7.70 16.05
CA THR A 53 -8.95 6.49 16.11
C THR A 53 -7.46 6.75 16.32
N CYS A 54 -6.96 7.94 15.98
CA CYS A 54 -5.56 8.32 16.20
C CYS A 54 -5.14 8.33 17.67
N TYR A 55 -6.11 8.47 18.57
CA TYR A 55 -5.90 8.59 20.02
C TYR A 55 -6.37 7.37 20.82
N LEU A 56 -6.89 6.35 20.13
CA LEU A 56 -7.52 5.20 20.78
C LEU A 56 -6.62 3.96 20.77
N SER A 57 -6.80 3.14 21.81
CA SER A 57 -6.26 1.79 21.91
C SER A 57 -7.33 0.84 22.43
N TYR A 58 -7.64 -0.21 21.70
CA TYR A 58 -8.64 -1.21 22.05
C TYR A 58 -8.03 -2.60 22.02
N LYS A 59 -8.20 -3.36 23.13
CA LYS A 59 -7.64 -4.71 23.30
C LYS A 59 -6.12 -4.80 23.05
N GLY A 60 -5.39 -3.68 23.16
CA GLY A 60 -3.94 -3.61 23.05
C GLY A 60 -3.37 -3.61 21.62
N TYR A 61 -4.16 -3.93 20.58
CA TYR A 61 -3.67 -4.06 19.21
C TYR A 61 -4.56 -3.42 18.14
N LEU A 62 -5.73 -2.85 18.46
CA LEU A 62 -6.61 -2.13 17.55
C LEU A 62 -6.73 -0.65 17.95
N ALA A 63 -6.81 0.24 16.99
CA ALA A 63 -7.01 1.68 17.21
C ALA A 63 -8.50 2.03 17.37
N GLY A 64 -9.18 1.38 18.30
CA GLY A 64 -10.62 1.43 18.50
C GLY A 64 -11.31 0.13 18.10
N ASP A 65 -12.57 -0.03 18.51
CA ASP A 65 -13.37 -1.17 18.04
C ASP A 65 -13.68 -1.06 16.53
N ASP A 66 -14.25 -2.12 15.96
CA ASP A 66 -14.50 -2.19 14.52
C ASP A 66 -15.44 -1.05 14.06
N ASN A 67 -16.49 -0.73 14.84
CA ASN A 67 -17.46 0.30 14.47
C ASN A 67 -16.83 1.71 14.53
N THR A 68 -16.00 1.98 15.52
CA THR A 68 -15.28 3.25 15.64
C THR A 68 -14.33 3.47 14.47
N ARG A 69 -13.59 2.45 14.05
CA ARG A 69 -12.67 2.53 12.91
C ARG A 69 -13.41 2.73 11.59
N VAL A 70 -14.54 2.04 11.38
CA VAL A 70 -15.42 2.25 10.22
C VAL A 70 -15.98 3.66 10.20
N LYS A 71 -16.54 4.13 11.34
CA LYS A 71 -17.09 5.47 11.46
C LYS A 71 -16.06 6.55 11.10
N ASP A 72 -14.83 6.39 11.54
CA ASP A 72 -13.75 7.35 11.27
C ASP A 72 -13.43 7.42 9.77
N ILE A 73 -13.31 6.25 9.10
CA ILE A 73 -13.14 6.18 7.64
C ILE A 73 -14.28 6.91 6.94
N GLU A 74 -15.54 6.54 7.24
CA GLU A 74 -16.71 7.09 6.56
C GLU A 74 -16.88 8.58 6.81
N THR A 75 -16.59 9.05 8.03
CA THR A 75 -16.66 10.46 8.40
C THR A 75 -15.65 11.27 7.58
N MET A 76 -14.40 10.81 7.47
CA MET A 76 -13.38 11.50 6.69
C MET A 76 -13.71 11.53 5.19
N PHE A 77 -14.30 10.46 4.65
CA PHE A 77 -14.76 10.50 3.25
C PHE A 77 -15.96 11.44 3.04
N LYS A 78 -16.93 11.50 3.97
CA LYS A 78 -18.10 12.41 3.89
C LYS A 78 -17.74 13.87 4.06
N ASP A 79 -16.73 14.17 4.85
CA ASP A 79 -16.38 15.54 5.24
C ASP A 79 -15.89 16.36 4.05
N LYS A 80 -16.61 17.43 3.72
CA LYS A 80 -16.29 18.30 2.58
C LYS A 80 -15.06 19.19 2.78
N GLU A 81 -14.59 19.32 4.03
CA GLU A 81 -13.39 20.07 4.36
C GLU A 81 -12.11 19.21 4.21
N VAL A 82 -12.25 17.88 4.10
CA VAL A 82 -11.14 16.94 3.93
C VAL A 82 -10.95 16.65 2.45
N ASP A 83 -9.79 16.92 1.92
CA ASP A 83 -9.41 16.70 0.51
C ASP A 83 -8.71 15.37 0.26
N GLY A 84 -8.00 14.85 1.26
CA GLY A 84 -7.33 13.54 1.20
C GLY A 84 -7.25 12.88 2.56
N ILE A 85 -7.01 11.57 2.57
CA ILE A 85 -6.93 10.74 3.77
C ILE A 85 -5.59 10.03 3.81
N LEU A 86 -4.85 10.22 4.89
CA LEU A 86 -3.57 9.58 5.17
C LEU A 86 -3.73 8.67 6.38
N CYS A 87 -3.44 7.37 6.22
CA CYS A 87 -3.45 6.45 7.35
C CYS A 87 -2.31 6.77 8.33
N LEU A 88 -2.61 6.73 9.64
CA LEU A 88 -1.63 7.01 10.67
C LEU A 88 -0.54 5.91 10.65
N ARG A 89 -0.97 4.66 10.67
CA ARG A 89 -0.09 3.48 10.60
C ARG A 89 -0.85 2.23 10.14
N GLY A 90 -0.09 1.22 9.76
CA GLY A 90 -0.56 -0.14 9.54
C GLY A 90 -0.61 -0.98 10.83
N GLY A 91 -0.26 -2.25 10.72
CA GLY A 91 -0.24 -3.23 11.82
C GLY A 91 -1.24 -4.33 11.59
N TYR A 92 -2.42 -4.30 12.24
CA TYR A 92 -3.43 -5.34 12.11
C TYR A 92 -4.84 -4.76 12.24
N GLY A 93 -5.77 -5.30 11.47
CA GLY A 93 -7.20 -5.15 11.76
C GLY A 93 -8.07 -4.64 10.64
N THR A 94 -7.55 -4.20 9.49
CA THR A 94 -8.40 -3.74 8.37
C THR A 94 -9.26 -4.83 7.77
N PRO A 95 -8.86 -6.12 7.63
CA PRO A 95 -9.75 -7.16 7.16
C PRO A 95 -11.03 -7.34 8.01
N ARG A 96 -10.95 -7.03 9.32
CA ARG A 96 -12.10 -7.13 10.24
C ARG A 96 -13.23 -6.16 9.95
N ILE A 97 -12.95 -5.08 9.24
CA ILE A 97 -13.91 -4.01 9.00
C ILE A 97 -14.41 -3.93 7.56
N LEU A 98 -13.87 -4.74 6.65
CA LEU A 98 -14.22 -4.70 5.23
C LEU A 98 -15.74 -4.88 4.98
N ASP A 99 -16.40 -5.77 5.70
CA ASP A 99 -17.83 -6.06 5.56
C ASP A 99 -18.74 -5.04 6.24
N LYS A 100 -18.17 -4.11 7.03
CA LYS A 100 -18.90 -3.09 7.78
C LYS A 100 -18.86 -1.71 7.11
N ILE A 101 -17.93 -1.50 6.19
CA ILE A 101 -17.77 -0.23 5.46
C ILE A 101 -18.92 -0.05 4.47
N ASN A 102 -19.54 1.12 4.48
CA ASN A 102 -20.48 1.51 3.43
C ASN A 102 -19.71 2.07 2.22
N TYR A 103 -19.47 1.22 1.24
CA TYR A 103 -18.71 1.55 0.03
C TYR A 103 -19.38 2.62 -0.84
N ASP A 104 -20.71 2.83 -0.74
CA ASP A 104 -21.41 3.89 -1.46
C ASP A 104 -20.98 5.28 -0.98
N ILE A 105 -20.64 5.41 0.30
CA ILE A 105 -20.10 6.66 0.86
C ILE A 105 -18.75 6.98 0.22
N ILE A 106 -17.87 5.99 0.13
CA ILE A 106 -16.53 6.13 -0.45
C ILE A 106 -16.66 6.50 -1.93
N LYS A 107 -17.50 5.77 -2.66
CA LYS A 107 -17.77 5.98 -4.09
C LYS A 107 -18.35 7.36 -4.40
N ALA A 108 -19.23 7.87 -3.55
CA ALA A 108 -19.86 9.18 -3.71
C ALA A 108 -18.92 10.35 -3.33
N ASN A 109 -17.84 10.08 -2.61
CA ASN A 109 -16.90 11.10 -2.13
C ASN A 109 -15.43 10.69 -2.41
N PRO A 110 -15.03 10.51 -3.68
CA PRO A 110 -13.68 10.05 -4.01
C PRO A 110 -12.62 11.03 -3.53
N LYS A 111 -11.69 10.55 -2.70
CA LYS A 111 -10.57 11.31 -2.14
C LYS A 111 -9.27 10.55 -2.31
N VAL A 112 -8.15 11.26 -2.30
CA VAL A 112 -6.82 10.65 -2.16
C VAL A 112 -6.82 9.83 -0.86
N PHE A 113 -6.49 8.53 -0.97
CA PHE A 113 -6.41 7.60 0.16
C PHE A 113 -5.06 6.91 0.13
N ILE A 114 -4.29 7.05 1.22
CA ILE A 114 -2.87 6.70 1.26
C ILE A 114 -2.57 5.85 2.49
N GLY A 115 -1.72 4.84 2.29
CA GLY A 115 -1.17 3.96 3.32
C GLY A 115 -0.56 2.72 2.70
N TYR A 116 -0.01 1.82 3.50
CA TYR A 116 0.57 0.55 3.07
C TYR A 116 0.45 -0.51 4.17
N SER A 117 1.08 -1.69 4.02
CA SER A 117 1.00 -2.75 5.03
C SER A 117 -0.45 -3.26 5.20
N ASP A 118 -1.00 -3.32 6.41
CA ASP A 118 -2.38 -3.73 6.71
C ASP A 118 -3.43 -2.95 5.90
N ILE A 119 -3.11 -1.71 5.44
CA ILE A 119 -3.99 -0.89 4.61
C ILE A 119 -4.25 -1.51 3.23
N THR A 120 -3.45 -2.47 2.80
CA THR A 120 -3.63 -3.21 1.54
C THR A 120 -5.04 -3.77 1.38
N ALA A 121 -5.65 -4.29 2.45
CA ALA A 121 -7.02 -4.81 2.36
C ALA A 121 -8.05 -3.73 2.02
N LEU A 122 -7.86 -2.50 2.52
CA LEU A 122 -8.70 -1.35 2.15
C LEU A 122 -8.42 -0.88 0.72
N HIS A 123 -7.16 -0.89 0.26
CA HIS A 123 -6.82 -0.57 -1.12
C HIS A 123 -7.52 -1.51 -2.11
N ILE A 124 -7.44 -2.81 -1.88
CA ILE A 124 -8.11 -3.82 -2.71
C ILE A 124 -9.61 -3.58 -2.73
N ALA A 125 -10.23 -3.41 -1.55
CA ALA A 125 -11.66 -3.18 -1.44
C ALA A 125 -12.09 -1.87 -2.14
N PHE A 126 -11.39 -0.76 -1.96
CA PHE A 126 -11.73 0.52 -2.58
C PHE A 126 -11.51 0.50 -4.09
N ASN A 127 -10.47 -0.19 -4.57
CA ASN A 127 -10.28 -0.39 -6.01
C ASN A 127 -11.44 -1.21 -6.61
N GLN A 128 -11.84 -2.32 -6.00
CA GLN A 128 -12.82 -3.27 -6.55
C GLN A 128 -14.26 -2.78 -6.38
N TYR A 129 -14.63 -2.27 -5.20
CA TYR A 129 -16.02 -1.89 -4.90
C TYR A 129 -16.35 -0.43 -5.20
N CYS A 130 -15.35 0.47 -5.11
CA CYS A 130 -15.57 1.90 -5.35
C CYS A 130 -14.99 2.37 -6.69
N ASN A 131 -14.26 1.51 -7.39
CA ASN A 131 -13.54 1.88 -8.62
C ASN A 131 -12.60 3.10 -8.39
N LEU A 132 -12.08 3.26 -7.17
CA LEU A 132 -11.27 4.39 -6.72
C LEU A 132 -9.77 4.07 -6.88
N VAL A 133 -9.01 4.98 -7.47
CA VAL A 133 -7.54 4.94 -7.42
C VAL A 133 -7.11 5.29 -6.00
N THR A 134 -6.23 4.45 -5.43
CA THR A 134 -5.65 4.64 -4.09
C THR A 134 -4.12 4.60 -4.16
N TYR A 135 -3.42 4.93 -3.09
CA TYR A 135 -1.97 5.08 -3.13
C TYR A 135 -1.32 4.23 -2.04
N HIS A 136 -0.64 3.16 -2.48
CA HIS A 136 0.27 2.41 -1.62
C HIS A 136 1.52 3.25 -1.40
N GLY A 137 1.74 3.70 -0.16
CA GLY A 137 2.81 4.65 0.11
C GLY A 137 2.83 5.09 1.57
N ILE A 138 3.43 6.21 1.82
CA ILE A 138 3.70 6.77 3.15
C ILE A 138 2.56 6.66 4.15
N MET A 139 2.91 6.63 5.44
CA MET A 139 1.97 6.77 6.58
C MET A 139 2.37 7.92 7.48
N ALA A 140 1.38 8.52 8.17
CA ALA A 140 1.62 9.74 8.96
C ALA A 140 2.60 9.50 10.11
N SER A 141 2.60 8.33 10.75
CA SER A 141 3.51 7.99 11.86
C SER A 141 4.99 8.03 11.49
N THR A 142 5.32 7.80 10.22
CA THR A 142 6.70 7.83 9.73
C THR A 142 7.12 9.21 9.23
N SER A 143 6.20 10.18 9.19
CA SER A 143 6.43 11.51 8.60
C SER A 143 7.63 12.28 9.15
N PRO A 144 7.99 12.18 10.44
CA PRO A 144 9.17 12.86 10.95
C PRO A 144 10.50 12.37 10.36
N ASN A 145 10.49 11.17 9.75
CA ASN A 145 11.66 10.49 9.21
C ASN A 145 11.56 10.26 7.68
N TRP A 146 10.64 10.92 6.99
CA TRP A 146 10.57 10.78 5.54
C TRP A 146 11.83 11.32 4.86
N HIS A 147 12.44 10.46 4.06
CA HIS A 147 13.50 10.87 3.16
C HIS A 147 12.95 11.77 2.05
N ASP A 148 13.74 12.73 1.55
CA ASP A 148 13.32 13.63 0.47
C ASP A 148 12.81 12.87 -0.77
N PHE A 149 13.48 11.77 -1.12
CA PHE A 149 13.06 10.88 -2.20
C PHE A 149 11.63 10.35 -1.96
N THR A 150 11.36 9.85 -0.75
CA THR A 150 10.05 9.29 -0.35
C THR A 150 8.95 10.33 -0.46
N TYR A 151 9.19 11.54 0.08
CA TYR A 151 8.24 12.64 -0.02
C TYR A 151 8.00 13.09 -1.46
N ASN A 152 9.06 13.20 -2.26
CA ASN A 152 8.94 13.57 -3.67
C ASN A 152 8.22 12.49 -4.50
N SER A 153 8.49 11.20 -4.24
CA SER A 153 7.76 10.10 -4.85
C SER A 153 6.27 10.19 -4.57
N PHE A 154 5.88 10.34 -3.29
CA PHE A 154 4.49 10.56 -2.90
C PHE A 154 3.86 11.75 -3.64
N LYS A 155 4.52 12.90 -3.61
CA LYS A 155 4.03 14.13 -4.25
C LYS A 155 3.84 13.97 -5.77
N ASN A 156 4.76 13.28 -6.43
CA ASN A 156 4.66 13.00 -7.87
C ASN A 156 3.48 12.06 -8.17
N MET A 157 3.23 11.05 -7.32
CA MET A 157 2.13 10.09 -7.51
C MET A 157 0.76 10.73 -7.36
N ILE A 158 0.52 11.53 -6.31
CA ILE A 158 -0.78 12.19 -6.12
C ILE A 158 -1.06 13.27 -7.16
N ASN A 159 0.00 13.81 -7.80
CA ASN A 159 -0.08 14.79 -8.87
C ASN A 159 0.28 14.21 -10.24
N MET A 160 0.19 12.89 -10.38
CA MET A 160 0.63 12.17 -11.56
C MET A 160 0.07 12.76 -12.84
N LYS A 161 1.00 13.03 -13.77
CA LYS A 161 0.73 13.29 -15.19
C LYS A 161 0.85 11.99 -15.96
N ASP A 162 0.39 11.99 -17.21
CA ASP A 162 0.55 10.82 -18.07
C ASP A 162 2.02 10.45 -18.28
N ASN A 163 2.29 9.14 -18.37
CA ASN A 163 3.62 8.55 -18.60
C ASN A 163 4.67 8.88 -17.53
N LEU A 164 4.28 8.79 -16.25
CA LEU A 164 5.24 8.91 -15.15
C LEU A 164 6.13 7.67 -15.08
N ALA A 165 7.42 7.85 -15.36
CA ALA A 165 8.43 6.82 -15.16
C ALA A 165 8.76 6.68 -13.66
N ILE A 166 9.02 5.45 -13.23
CA ILE A 166 9.42 5.12 -11.86
C ILE A 166 10.85 4.58 -11.89
N GLU A 167 11.65 5.11 -11.01
CA GLU A 167 13.05 4.72 -10.81
C GLU A 167 13.30 4.44 -9.34
N ASN A 168 14.07 3.39 -9.04
CA ASN A 168 14.53 3.14 -7.69
C ASN A 168 15.41 4.28 -7.17
N PRO A 169 15.51 4.47 -5.85
CA PRO A 169 16.49 5.36 -5.27
C PRO A 169 17.92 4.96 -5.69
N MET A 170 18.82 5.92 -5.68
CA MET A 170 20.20 5.71 -6.08
C MET A 170 20.86 4.61 -5.23
N GLY A 171 21.48 3.66 -5.92
CA GLY A 171 22.13 2.50 -5.29
C GLY A 171 21.27 1.24 -5.22
N GLU A 172 19.98 1.34 -5.53
CA GLU A 172 19.06 0.21 -5.55
C GLU A 172 18.72 -0.22 -6.98
N GLU A 173 19.04 -1.45 -7.34
CA GLU A 173 18.83 -1.98 -8.69
C GLU A 173 17.56 -2.81 -8.79
N LEU A 174 16.84 -2.69 -9.92
CA LEU A 174 15.79 -3.61 -10.30
C LEU A 174 16.39 -4.88 -10.93
N TYR A 175 15.82 -6.03 -10.63
CA TYR A 175 16.23 -7.32 -11.20
C TYR A 175 15.11 -7.88 -12.07
N THR A 176 15.46 -8.35 -13.28
CA THR A 176 14.53 -9.05 -14.15
C THR A 176 14.46 -10.52 -13.76
N ILE A 177 13.27 -11.03 -13.46
CA ILE A 177 13.03 -12.46 -13.26
C ILE A 177 12.57 -13.12 -14.57
N VAL A 178 11.62 -12.46 -15.27
CA VAL A 178 11.12 -12.91 -16.58
C VAL A 178 11.06 -11.69 -17.50
N GLU A 179 11.73 -11.77 -18.62
CA GLU A 179 11.75 -10.71 -19.65
C GLU A 179 10.38 -10.52 -20.31
N GLY A 180 10.21 -9.39 -20.95
CA GLY A 180 9.02 -9.07 -21.73
C GLY A 180 8.43 -7.72 -21.37
N VAL A 181 7.40 -7.34 -22.13
CA VAL A 181 6.68 -6.08 -21.95
C VAL A 181 5.18 -6.36 -21.86
N THR A 182 4.53 -5.79 -20.87
CA THR A 182 3.08 -5.93 -20.70
C THR A 182 2.44 -4.62 -20.22
N LYS A 183 1.12 -4.57 -20.33
CA LYS A 183 0.29 -3.45 -19.85
C LYS A 183 -0.94 -3.98 -19.15
N GLY A 184 -1.28 -3.36 -18.04
CA GLY A 184 -2.47 -3.68 -17.25
C GLY A 184 -2.68 -2.64 -16.15
N LYS A 185 -3.79 -2.70 -15.44
CA LYS A 185 -3.95 -1.93 -14.22
C LYS A 185 -3.07 -2.54 -13.13
N ILE A 186 -2.35 -1.71 -12.38
CA ILE A 186 -1.56 -2.20 -11.24
C ILE A 186 -2.46 -2.33 -10.01
N ILE A 187 -2.36 -3.48 -9.35
CA ILE A 187 -3.07 -3.81 -8.11
C ILE A 187 -2.13 -4.56 -7.17
N GLY A 188 -2.44 -4.62 -5.91
CA GLY A 188 -1.64 -5.42 -4.96
C GLY A 188 -1.31 -4.69 -3.67
N GLY A 189 -0.16 -5.02 -3.09
CA GLY A 189 0.37 -4.52 -1.83
C GLY A 189 1.02 -5.62 -1.00
N ASN A 190 0.77 -5.63 0.30
CA ASN A 190 1.37 -6.58 1.22
C ASN A 190 0.86 -8.01 1.01
N LEU A 191 1.79 -8.97 0.89
CA LEU A 191 1.51 -10.38 0.59
C LEU A 191 0.62 -11.04 1.65
N SER A 192 0.92 -10.82 2.92
CA SER A 192 0.13 -11.37 4.04
C SER A 192 -1.32 -10.93 3.97
N LEU A 193 -1.58 -9.68 3.60
CA LEU A 193 -2.94 -9.14 3.48
C LEU A 193 -3.65 -9.66 2.23
N ILE A 194 -2.95 -9.80 1.11
CA ILE A 194 -3.48 -10.43 -0.10
C ILE A 194 -3.88 -11.88 0.21
N ALA A 195 -2.96 -12.65 0.80
CA ALA A 195 -3.21 -14.05 1.16
C ALA A 195 -4.36 -14.22 2.18
N SER A 196 -4.46 -13.31 3.16
CA SER A 196 -5.48 -13.41 4.22
C SER A 196 -6.93 -13.20 3.72
N THR A 197 -7.11 -12.58 2.56
CA THR A 197 -8.44 -12.35 1.97
C THR A 197 -8.81 -13.35 0.87
N MET A 198 -7.92 -14.28 0.52
CA MET A 198 -8.19 -15.33 -0.46
C MET A 198 -9.38 -16.21 -0.05
N GLY A 199 -10.24 -16.55 -1.01
CA GLY A 199 -11.47 -17.31 -0.80
C GLY A 199 -12.63 -16.51 -0.22
N THR A 200 -12.47 -15.20 -0.01
CA THR A 200 -13.53 -14.29 0.44
C THR A 200 -14.03 -13.40 -0.70
N LYS A 201 -15.13 -12.70 -0.49
CA LYS A 201 -15.61 -11.70 -1.46
C LYS A 201 -14.65 -10.50 -1.63
N TYR A 202 -13.67 -10.37 -0.75
CA TYR A 202 -12.63 -9.33 -0.79
C TYR A 202 -11.31 -9.82 -1.39
N GLU A 203 -11.32 -11.03 -1.92
CA GLU A 203 -10.18 -11.58 -2.65
C GLU A 203 -9.74 -10.66 -3.80
N ILE A 204 -8.44 -10.53 -3.97
CA ILE A 204 -7.87 -9.71 -5.04
C ILE A 204 -8.20 -10.30 -6.42
N ASP A 205 -8.75 -9.50 -7.31
CA ASP A 205 -8.95 -9.83 -8.72
C ASP A 205 -7.72 -9.45 -9.54
N THR A 206 -6.91 -10.45 -9.93
CA THR A 206 -5.68 -10.26 -10.70
C THR A 206 -5.87 -10.34 -12.20
N LYS A 207 -7.08 -10.70 -12.67
CA LYS A 207 -7.33 -10.96 -14.09
C LYS A 207 -7.00 -9.74 -14.96
N ASP A 208 -6.14 -9.97 -15.92
CA ASP A 208 -5.67 -8.94 -16.89
C ASP A 208 -4.94 -7.73 -16.25
N LYS A 209 -4.39 -7.88 -15.02
CA LYS A 209 -3.75 -6.82 -14.27
C LYS A 209 -2.27 -7.09 -14.03
N ILE A 210 -1.52 -6.10 -13.57
CA ILE A 210 -0.15 -6.25 -13.08
C ILE A 210 -0.23 -6.36 -11.55
N LEU A 211 0.27 -7.46 -11.03
CA LEU A 211 0.24 -7.77 -9.60
C LEU A 211 1.52 -7.23 -8.93
N PHE A 212 1.34 -6.31 -7.99
CA PHE A 212 2.39 -5.80 -7.11
C PHE A 212 2.33 -6.50 -5.76
N ILE A 213 3.49 -6.98 -5.27
CA ILE A 213 3.62 -7.70 -3.99
C ILE A 213 4.83 -7.18 -3.24
N GLU A 214 4.67 -6.85 -1.97
CA GLU A 214 5.75 -6.56 -0.99
C GLU A 214 5.48 -7.32 0.31
N GLU A 215 6.49 -7.46 1.20
CA GLU A 215 6.30 -8.10 2.50
C GLU A 215 7.33 -7.59 3.51
N VAL A 216 7.08 -7.84 4.81
CA VAL A 216 8.00 -7.48 5.89
C VAL A 216 8.06 -8.53 7.00
N GLY A 217 9.28 -8.86 7.43
CA GLY A 217 9.52 -9.64 8.65
C GLY A 217 9.03 -11.08 8.62
N GLU A 218 8.73 -11.63 7.44
CA GLU A 218 8.28 -13.00 7.30
C GLU A 218 9.44 -13.97 6.98
N GLN A 219 9.36 -15.16 7.57
CA GLN A 219 10.26 -16.25 7.26
C GLN A 219 10.05 -16.78 5.83
N ILE A 220 11.10 -17.22 5.17
CA ILE A 220 11.06 -17.66 3.76
C ILE A 220 9.96 -18.72 3.52
N TYR A 221 9.82 -19.73 4.40
CA TYR A 221 8.79 -20.77 4.22
C TYR A 221 7.35 -20.23 4.39
N ARG A 222 7.15 -19.10 5.11
CA ARG A 222 5.83 -18.46 5.23
C ARG A 222 5.50 -17.69 3.97
N ILE A 223 6.50 -17.00 3.40
CA ILE A 223 6.38 -16.37 2.08
C ILE A 223 6.03 -17.43 1.05
N ASP A 224 6.75 -18.55 1.03
CA ASP A 224 6.50 -19.68 0.13
C ASP A 224 5.05 -20.19 0.25
N ARG A 225 4.56 -20.38 1.48
CA ARG A 225 3.18 -20.81 1.72
C ARG A 225 2.15 -19.81 1.20
N MET A 226 2.36 -18.51 1.38
CA MET A 226 1.46 -17.47 0.88
C MET A 226 1.49 -17.38 -0.65
N LEU A 227 2.66 -17.46 -1.27
CA LEU A 227 2.78 -17.53 -2.73
C LEU A 227 2.13 -18.79 -3.30
N THR A 228 2.26 -19.94 -2.61
CA THR A 228 1.54 -21.17 -2.96
C THR A 228 0.02 -20.98 -2.90
N GLN A 229 -0.48 -20.27 -1.91
CA GLN A 229 -1.92 -19.96 -1.81
C GLN A 229 -2.38 -19.08 -2.99
N LEU A 230 -1.61 -18.08 -3.38
CA LEU A 230 -1.89 -17.25 -4.54
C LEU A 230 -1.85 -18.07 -5.85
N GLU A 231 -0.89 -18.97 -5.97
CA GLU A 231 -0.76 -19.90 -7.09
C GLU A 231 -1.98 -20.80 -7.22
N LEU A 232 -2.40 -21.47 -6.14
CA LEU A 232 -3.58 -22.34 -6.10
C LEU A 232 -4.89 -21.58 -6.35
N GLY A 233 -4.90 -20.28 -6.16
CA GLY A 233 -6.00 -19.38 -6.48
C GLY A 233 -5.89 -18.70 -7.84
N ASP A 234 -5.04 -19.22 -8.75
CA ASP A 234 -4.82 -18.76 -10.13
C ASP A 234 -4.34 -17.30 -10.26
N LYS A 235 -3.83 -16.67 -9.16
CA LYS A 235 -3.46 -15.25 -9.18
C LYS A 235 -2.31 -14.95 -10.11
N PHE A 236 -1.35 -15.87 -10.25
CA PHE A 236 -0.25 -15.75 -11.19
C PHE A 236 -0.65 -16.13 -12.62
N GLU A 237 -1.60 -17.07 -12.79
CA GLU A 237 -2.13 -17.43 -14.11
C GLU A 237 -2.95 -16.28 -14.70
N ASP A 238 -3.79 -15.63 -13.90
CA ASP A 238 -4.70 -14.57 -14.32
C ASP A 238 -4.01 -13.24 -14.59
N CYS A 239 -2.91 -12.90 -13.90
CA CYS A 239 -2.23 -11.62 -14.07
C CYS A 239 -1.45 -11.54 -15.38
N LYS A 240 -1.17 -10.32 -15.87
CA LYS A 240 -0.37 -10.04 -17.06
C LYS A 240 1.10 -9.84 -16.79
N GLY A 241 1.48 -9.53 -15.57
CA GLY A 241 2.85 -9.28 -15.14
C GLY A 241 2.92 -9.13 -13.63
N ILE A 242 4.12 -9.23 -13.11
CA ILE A 242 4.37 -9.24 -11.67
C ILE A 242 5.47 -8.25 -11.33
N ILE A 243 5.27 -7.47 -10.29
CA ILE A 243 6.26 -6.58 -9.70
C ILE A 243 6.43 -6.98 -8.23
N PHE A 244 7.56 -7.55 -7.89
CA PHE A 244 7.95 -7.73 -6.51
C PHE A 244 8.62 -6.45 -6.00
N GLY A 245 8.07 -5.90 -4.94
CA GLY A 245 8.57 -4.75 -4.22
C GLY A 245 9.70 -5.11 -3.26
N ASP A 246 9.75 -4.37 -2.16
CA ASP A 246 10.64 -4.63 -1.06
C ASP A 246 10.14 -5.80 -0.19
N PHE A 247 11.08 -6.58 0.33
CA PHE A 247 10.85 -7.67 1.28
C PHE A 247 11.74 -7.46 2.51
N GLU A 248 11.49 -6.35 3.20
CA GLU A 248 12.28 -5.92 4.36
C GLU A 248 12.26 -6.98 5.46
N ASP A 249 13.45 -7.29 6.00
CA ASP A 249 13.65 -8.31 7.05
C ASP A 249 13.09 -9.71 6.72
N CYS A 250 12.82 -10.01 5.46
CA CYS A 250 12.44 -11.36 4.98
C CYS A 250 13.69 -12.16 4.68
N LYS A 251 14.29 -12.75 5.70
CA LYS A 251 15.60 -13.43 5.61
C LYS A 251 15.47 -14.92 5.91
N LYS A 252 16.35 -15.70 5.29
CA LYS A 252 16.50 -17.10 5.66
C LYS A 252 17.01 -17.22 7.09
N GLU A 253 16.54 -18.22 7.82
CA GLU A 253 16.99 -18.52 9.18
C GLU A 253 18.15 -19.52 9.21
N LYS A 254 18.21 -20.44 8.22
CA LYS A 254 19.18 -21.51 8.12
C LYS A 254 19.95 -21.41 6.80
N ALA A 255 21.16 -21.93 6.80
CA ALA A 255 22.01 -21.93 5.60
C ALA A 255 21.35 -22.63 4.40
N ASP A 256 20.55 -23.68 4.65
CA ASP A 256 19.91 -24.50 3.62
C ASP A 256 18.52 -23.97 3.21
N ASP A 257 18.02 -22.88 3.82
CA ASP A 257 16.79 -22.24 3.39
C ASP A 257 16.97 -21.60 2.02
N TYR A 258 15.88 -21.49 1.25
CA TYR A 258 15.86 -20.74 0.01
C TYR A 258 16.43 -19.33 0.18
N GLU A 259 17.17 -18.84 -0.79
CA GLU A 259 17.33 -17.40 -0.97
C GLU A 259 15.99 -16.81 -1.48
N LEU A 260 15.63 -15.65 -0.99
CA LEU A 260 14.34 -15.02 -1.36
C LEU A 260 14.18 -14.88 -2.89
N TYR A 261 15.23 -14.40 -3.57
CA TYR A 261 15.20 -14.24 -5.04
C TYR A 261 14.94 -15.57 -5.76
N ASP A 262 15.55 -16.66 -5.31
CA ASP A 262 15.37 -17.98 -5.91
C ASP A 262 13.95 -18.48 -5.69
N LEU A 263 13.40 -18.34 -4.49
CA LEU A 263 12.01 -18.66 -4.18
C LEU A 263 11.04 -17.91 -5.09
N LEU A 264 11.16 -16.57 -5.16
CA LEU A 264 10.29 -15.74 -5.98
C LEU A 264 10.37 -16.14 -7.46
N SER A 265 11.60 -16.39 -7.94
CA SER A 265 11.87 -16.83 -9.31
C SER A 265 11.20 -18.16 -9.64
N ASP A 266 11.37 -19.16 -8.79
CA ASP A 266 10.80 -20.51 -8.99
C ASP A 266 9.27 -20.48 -9.04
N ARG A 267 8.66 -19.61 -8.24
CA ARG A 267 7.19 -19.48 -8.20
C ARG A 267 6.61 -18.87 -9.47
N VAL A 268 7.30 -17.95 -10.15
CA VAL A 268 6.69 -17.17 -11.24
C VAL A 268 7.23 -17.51 -12.64
N LYS A 269 8.45 -18.04 -12.78
CA LYS A 269 9.05 -18.32 -14.11
C LYS A 269 8.20 -19.21 -15.01
N LYS A 270 7.51 -20.21 -14.45
CA LYS A 270 6.67 -21.13 -15.20
C LYS A 270 5.49 -20.48 -15.92
N TYR A 271 5.06 -19.30 -15.48
CA TYR A 271 3.95 -18.53 -16.10
C TYR A 271 4.41 -17.72 -17.31
N ASN A 272 5.71 -17.55 -17.50
CA ASN A 272 6.31 -16.81 -18.61
C ASN A 272 5.69 -15.39 -18.79
N LYS A 273 5.44 -14.69 -17.68
CA LYS A 273 4.89 -13.34 -17.67
C LYS A 273 5.96 -12.35 -17.23
N PRO A 274 6.04 -11.15 -17.85
CA PRO A 274 7.03 -10.15 -17.45
C PRO A 274 7.04 -9.93 -15.95
N CYS A 275 8.24 -10.07 -15.34
CA CYS A 275 8.40 -10.01 -13.90
C CYS A 275 9.70 -9.31 -13.51
N ILE A 276 9.61 -8.39 -12.56
CA ILE A 276 10.77 -7.74 -11.93
C ILE A 276 10.71 -7.88 -10.42
N TYR A 277 11.88 -7.73 -9.78
CA TYR A 277 12.08 -7.77 -8.34
C TYR A 277 12.89 -6.56 -7.87
N ASN A 278 12.73 -6.23 -6.58
CA ASN A 278 13.43 -5.18 -5.85
C ASN A 278 12.96 -3.76 -6.24
N LEU A 279 11.68 -3.58 -6.58
CA LEU A 279 11.14 -2.22 -6.61
C LEU A 279 11.08 -1.69 -5.17
N GLN A 280 11.77 -0.58 -4.90
CA GLN A 280 11.84 0.01 -3.56
C GLN A 280 10.50 0.64 -3.13
N SER A 281 9.50 -0.23 -2.95
CA SER A 281 8.16 0.09 -2.47
C SER A 281 7.68 -1.01 -1.53
N GLY A 282 7.33 -0.66 -0.33
CA GLY A 282 7.00 -1.55 0.77
C GLY A 282 7.41 -0.95 2.12
N HIS A 283 8.20 -1.69 2.91
CA HIS A 283 8.66 -1.25 4.23
C HIS A 283 10.06 -0.62 4.22
N CYS A 284 10.68 -0.49 3.05
CA CYS A 284 11.99 0.14 2.85
C CYS A 284 12.00 1.65 3.11
N ASN A 285 13.19 2.18 3.32
CA ASN A 285 13.44 3.62 3.41
C ASN A 285 14.76 3.96 2.71
N PRO A 286 14.77 4.74 1.62
CA PRO A 286 13.64 5.47 1.03
C PRO A 286 12.63 4.57 0.27
N MET A 287 11.40 5.06 0.09
CA MET A 287 10.27 4.30 -0.43
C MET A 287 9.60 5.00 -1.61
N ILE A 288 9.24 4.24 -2.63
CA ILE A 288 8.40 4.67 -3.75
C ILE A 288 6.92 4.51 -3.39
N SER A 289 6.11 5.53 -3.64
CA SER A 289 4.65 5.40 -3.60
C SER A 289 4.12 4.87 -4.92
N ILE A 290 3.13 3.95 -4.87
CA ILE A 290 2.51 3.34 -6.05
C ILE A 290 1.03 3.68 -6.13
N PRO A 291 0.55 4.24 -7.26
CA PRO A 291 -0.88 4.46 -7.47
C PRO A 291 -1.55 3.14 -7.89
N LEU A 292 -2.44 2.60 -7.05
CA LEU A 292 -3.15 1.36 -7.33
C LEU A 292 -4.42 1.61 -8.14
N GLY A 293 -4.67 0.77 -9.14
CA GLY A 293 -5.81 0.87 -10.05
C GLY A 293 -5.53 1.67 -11.34
N VAL A 294 -4.35 2.28 -11.49
CA VAL A 294 -3.98 3.02 -12.70
C VAL A 294 -3.39 2.11 -13.77
N ASN A 295 -3.33 2.59 -15.03
CA ASN A 295 -2.64 1.86 -16.07
C ASN A 295 -1.13 1.83 -15.78
N CYS A 296 -0.54 0.65 -15.90
CA CYS A 296 0.89 0.41 -15.74
C CYS A 296 1.42 -0.27 -17.01
N LYS A 297 2.54 0.23 -17.53
CA LYS A 297 3.38 -0.48 -18.51
C LYS A 297 4.59 -1.00 -17.78
N LEU A 298 4.76 -2.31 -17.73
CA LEU A 298 5.93 -3.01 -17.23
C LEU A 298 6.77 -3.46 -18.42
N ASP A 299 7.98 -2.93 -18.54
CA ASP A 299 9.03 -3.39 -19.45
C ASP A 299 10.11 -4.08 -18.60
N ALA A 300 9.92 -5.36 -18.35
CA ALA A 300 10.81 -6.13 -17.50
C ALA A 300 12.18 -6.38 -18.15
N THR A 301 12.25 -6.39 -19.49
CA THR A 301 13.52 -6.53 -20.23
C THR A 301 14.44 -5.35 -19.99
N ASN A 302 13.89 -4.12 -20.04
CA ASN A 302 14.64 -2.89 -19.85
C ASN A 302 14.53 -2.32 -18.43
N LYS A 303 13.87 -3.04 -17.50
CA LYS A 303 13.66 -2.65 -16.10
C LYS A 303 12.96 -1.29 -15.93
N ASN A 304 11.97 -1.01 -16.78
CA ASN A 304 11.23 0.25 -16.77
C ASN A 304 9.76 0.04 -16.36
N ILE A 305 9.27 0.93 -15.52
CA ILE A 305 7.86 0.97 -15.09
C ILE A 305 7.32 2.36 -15.40
N TYR A 306 6.15 2.40 -16.04
CA TYR A 306 5.47 3.66 -16.35
C TYR A 306 4.01 3.60 -15.88
N PHE A 307 3.55 4.65 -15.22
CA PHE A 307 2.15 4.82 -14.86
C PHE A 307 1.47 5.88 -15.71
N SER A 308 0.21 5.63 -16.08
CA SER A 308 -0.63 6.61 -16.79
C SER A 308 -2.07 6.60 -16.27
N ARG A 309 -2.76 7.73 -16.46
CA ARG A 309 -4.18 7.89 -16.09
C ARG A 309 -5.12 7.10 -17.01
#